data_d7ba98bf6505b085d27a98783b7b7245
#
_entry.id   d7ba98bf6505b085d27a98783b7b7245
#
_cell.length_a   1.000
_cell.length_b   1.000
_cell.length_c   1.000
_cell.angle_alpha   90.00
_cell.angle_beta   90.00
_cell.angle_gamma   90.00
#
_symmetry.space_group_name_H-M   'P 1'
#
loop_
_entity.id
_entity.type
_entity.pdbx_description
1 polymer ?
#
loop_
_entity_poly.entity_id
_entity_poly.type
_entity_poly.pdbx_seq_one_letter_code
_entity_poly.pdbx_strand_id
1 'polypeptide(L)'
;MKLTLEKQFQLNLKKNKLKFSVTVTLKKDVLDPQGKVVQNTLVNLGMNNLKYVRQGKHFEIDVNESNETVAQKKIDEMCKKLLVNLIIEDYKISKI
;
A
#
# COMPACT_ATOMS: atom_id res chain seq x y z
N MET A 1 -20.09 -8.43 31.48
CA MET A 1 -20.34 -9.40 30.45
C MET A 1 -19.02 -10.06 30.06
N LYS A 2 -18.97 -11.39 30.13
CA LYS A 2 -17.74 -12.12 29.78
C LYS A 2 -17.64 -12.23 28.27
N LEU A 3 -16.45 -11.92 27.76
CA LEU A 3 -16.14 -12.14 26.34
C LEU A 3 -16.01 -13.64 26.06
N THR A 4 -16.40 -14.08 24.89
CA THR A 4 -16.17 -15.46 24.45
C THR A 4 -14.65 -15.68 24.26
N LEU A 5 -14.23 -16.93 24.35
CA LEU A 5 -12.84 -17.28 24.10
C LEU A 5 -12.35 -16.80 22.71
N GLU A 6 -13.23 -16.89 21.74
CA GLU A 6 -12.95 -16.44 20.37
C GLU A 6 -12.69 -14.92 20.32
N LYS A 7 -13.52 -14.13 20.99
CA LYS A 7 -13.33 -12.68 21.04
C LYS A 7 -12.08 -12.29 21.80
N GLN A 8 -11.79 -13.00 22.90
CA GLN A 8 -10.55 -12.78 23.67
C GLN A 8 -9.32 -13.09 22.82
N PHE A 9 -9.37 -14.16 22.06
CA PHE A 9 -8.26 -14.54 21.15
C PHE A 9 -8.04 -13.47 20.10
N GLN A 10 -9.11 -12.95 19.49
CA GLN A 10 -9.00 -11.88 18.49
C GLN A 10 -8.48 -10.58 19.08
N LEU A 11 -8.88 -10.23 20.30
CA LEU A 11 -8.37 -9.04 20.98
C LEU A 11 -6.88 -9.16 21.26
N ASN A 12 -6.41 -10.35 21.65
CA ASN A 12 -4.99 -10.60 21.87
C ASN A 12 -4.19 -10.52 20.57
N LEU A 13 -4.74 -11.01 19.49
CA LEU A 13 -4.13 -10.88 18.16
C LEU A 13 -4.00 -9.42 17.75
N LYS A 14 -5.03 -8.60 18.02
CA LYS A 14 -5.01 -7.17 17.72
C LYS A 14 -3.92 -6.43 18.48
N LYS A 15 -3.66 -6.83 19.74
CA LYS A 15 -2.60 -6.20 20.55
C LYS A 15 -1.20 -6.42 19.97
N ASN A 16 -1.00 -7.54 19.26
CA ASN A 16 0.28 -7.90 18.67
C ASN A 16 0.35 -7.61 17.17
N LYS A 17 -0.68 -7.01 16.62
CA LYS A 17 -0.72 -6.67 15.20
C LYS A 17 -0.27 -5.25 14.96
N LEU A 18 0.62 -5.09 14.01
CA LEU A 18 0.96 -3.79 13.45
C LEU A 18 0.42 -3.75 12.02
N LYS A 19 -0.17 -2.63 11.67
CA LYS A 19 -0.76 -2.43 10.36
C LYS A 19 0.07 -1.43 9.57
N PHE A 20 0.40 -1.80 8.32
CA PHE A 20 1.17 -0.97 7.42
C PHE A 20 0.45 -0.78 6.10
N SER A 21 0.69 0.36 5.48
CA SER A 21 0.29 0.58 4.10
C SER A 21 1.54 0.62 3.22
N VAL A 22 1.43 0.03 2.04
CA VAL A 22 2.47 0.09 1.02
C VAL A 22 1.86 0.70 -0.22
N THR A 23 2.40 1.83 -0.65
CA THR A 23 1.97 2.49 -1.87
C THR A 23 3.04 2.30 -2.93
N VAL A 24 2.63 1.76 -4.07
CA VAL A 24 3.55 1.43 -5.18
C VAL A 24 3.14 2.26 -6.39
N THR A 25 4.09 2.99 -6.95
CA THR A 25 3.88 3.82 -8.14
C THR A 25 4.99 3.55 -9.15
N LEU A 26 4.70 3.75 -10.43
CA LEU A 26 5.73 3.72 -11.45
C LEU A 26 6.73 4.86 -11.23
N LYS A 27 8.00 4.59 -11.50
CA LYS A 27 9.03 5.63 -11.47
C LYS A 27 8.67 6.74 -12.45
N LYS A 28 9.12 7.95 -12.14
CA LYS A 28 8.75 9.15 -12.92
C LYS A 28 9.10 9.03 -14.40
N ASP A 29 10.18 8.33 -14.72
CA ASP A 29 10.65 8.17 -16.09
C ASP A 29 9.95 7.04 -16.85
N VAL A 30 9.11 6.28 -16.17
CA VAL A 30 8.40 5.15 -16.77
C VAL A 30 7.01 5.62 -17.23
N LEU A 31 6.66 5.27 -18.45
CA LEU A 31 5.35 5.56 -19.02
C LEU A 31 4.27 4.85 -18.21
N ASP A 32 3.21 5.57 -17.87
CA ASP A 32 2.03 5.06 -17.17
C ASP A 32 0.83 5.09 -18.13
N PRO A 33 0.61 4.03 -18.91
CA PRO A 33 -0.45 4.04 -19.91
C PRO A 33 -1.85 4.09 -19.29
N GLN A 34 -2.06 3.46 -18.12
CA GLN A 34 -3.37 3.52 -17.46
C GLN A 34 -3.67 4.91 -16.92
N GLY A 35 -2.69 5.53 -16.27
CA GLY A 35 -2.84 6.90 -15.78
C GLY A 35 -3.09 7.87 -16.92
N LYS A 36 -2.46 7.65 -18.07
CA LYS A 36 -2.66 8.49 -19.26
C LYS A 36 -4.08 8.36 -19.81
N VAL A 37 -4.62 7.15 -19.85
CA VAL A 37 -6.01 6.93 -20.29
C VAL A 37 -6.99 7.62 -19.34
N VAL A 38 -6.79 7.49 -18.04
CA VAL A 38 -7.63 8.16 -17.03
C VAL A 38 -7.55 9.68 -17.21
N GLN A 39 -6.36 10.22 -17.38
CA GLN A 39 -6.16 11.65 -17.60
C GLN A 39 -6.93 12.15 -18.84
N ASN A 40 -6.76 11.47 -19.97
CA ASN A 40 -7.42 11.85 -21.21
C ASN A 40 -8.94 11.79 -21.09
N THR A 41 -9.46 10.76 -20.41
CA THR A 41 -10.90 10.63 -20.19
C THR A 41 -11.44 11.78 -19.34
N LEU A 42 -10.74 12.14 -18.27
CA LEU A 42 -11.17 13.25 -17.42
C LEU A 42 -11.13 14.59 -18.15
N VAL A 43 -10.11 14.82 -18.97
CA VAL A 43 -10.03 16.02 -19.81
C VAL A 43 -11.22 16.07 -20.77
N ASN A 44 -11.55 14.95 -21.40
CA ASN A 44 -12.69 14.86 -22.31
C ASN A 44 -14.03 15.10 -21.60
N LEU A 45 -14.10 14.85 -20.30
CA LEU A 45 -15.28 15.14 -19.48
C LEU A 45 -15.33 16.59 -19.00
N GLY A 46 -14.39 17.44 -19.41
CA GLY A 46 -14.40 18.85 -19.11
C GLY A 46 -13.45 19.30 -18.01
N MET A 47 -12.62 18.40 -17.49
CA MET A 47 -11.65 18.71 -16.42
C MET A 47 -10.33 19.17 -17.02
N ASN A 48 -10.32 20.37 -17.59
CA ASN A 48 -9.21 20.85 -18.41
C ASN A 48 -8.02 21.36 -17.60
N ASN A 49 -8.15 21.49 -16.28
CA ASN A 49 -7.07 22.00 -15.41
C ASN A 49 -6.17 20.90 -14.84
N LEU A 50 -6.31 19.68 -15.33
CA LEU A 50 -5.44 18.57 -14.91
C LEU A 50 -4.08 18.68 -15.58
N LYS A 51 -3.01 18.57 -14.76
CA LYS A 51 -1.64 18.51 -15.29
C LYS A 51 -1.26 17.09 -15.68
N TYR A 52 -1.51 16.14 -14.79
CA TYR A 52 -1.27 14.73 -15.07
C TYR A 52 -2.01 13.87 -14.06
N VAL A 53 -2.22 12.61 -14.43
CA VAL A 53 -2.77 11.59 -13.53
C VAL A 53 -1.82 10.39 -13.55
N ARG A 54 -1.47 9.90 -12.37
CA ARG A 54 -0.66 8.69 -12.22
C ARG A 54 -1.46 7.67 -11.43
N GLN A 55 -1.30 6.42 -11.80
CA GLN A 55 -1.99 5.31 -11.15
C GLN A 55 -0.95 4.39 -10.51
N GLY A 56 -1.30 3.82 -9.37
CA GLY A 56 -0.44 2.91 -8.65
C GLY A 56 -1.24 1.85 -7.92
N LYS A 57 -0.53 1.10 -7.07
CA LYS A 57 -1.12 0.05 -6.24
C LYS A 57 -1.01 0.42 -4.78
N HIS A 58 -1.95 -0.07 -3.98
CA HIS A 58 -1.94 0.13 -2.54
C HIS A 58 -2.18 -1.19 -1.85
N PHE A 59 -1.33 -1.54 -0.89
CA PHE A 59 -1.47 -2.74 -0.07
C PHE A 59 -1.64 -2.34 1.39
N GLU A 60 -2.57 -2.99 2.07
CA GLU A 60 -2.69 -2.93 3.52
C GLU A 60 -2.24 -4.26 4.08
N ILE A 61 -1.31 -4.25 5.03
CA ILE A 61 -0.69 -5.46 5.54
C ILE A 61 -0.74 -5.45 7.06
N ASP A 62 -1.36 -6.46 7.64
CA ASP A 62 -1.35 -6.70 9.08
C ASP A 62 -0.26 -7.74 9.37
N VAL A 63 0.62 -7.41 10.30
CA VAL A 63 1.71 -8.30 10.69
C VAL A 63 1.58 -8.67 12.16
N ASN A 64 1.66 -9.95 12.46
CA ASN A 64 1.69 -10.44 13.85
C ASN A 64 3.09 -10.21 14.43
N GLU A 65 3.36 -8.97 14.80
CA GLU A 65 4.64 -8.56 15.35
C GLU A 65 4.42 -7.35 16.25
N SER A 66 5.00 -7.38 17.44
CA SER A 66 4.89 -6.27 18.38
C SER A 66 5.99 -5.23 18.20
N ASN A 67 7.13 -5.61 17.64
CA ASN A 67 8.25 -4.71 17.40
C ASN A 67 8.12 -4.07 16.04
N GLU A 68 7.95 -2.76 16.04
CA GLU A 68 7.73 -1.98 14.81
C GLU A 68 8.91 -2.08 13.84
N THR A 69 10.14 -2.03 14.34
CA THR A 69 11.33 -2.13 13.50
C THR A 69 11.41 -3.47 12.79
N VAL A 70 11.14 -4.56 13.51
CA VAL A 70 11.13 -5.91 12.93
C VAL A 70 10.01 -6.04 11.90
N ALA A 71 8.83 -5.54 12.22
CA ALA A 71 7.68 -5.57 11.31
C ALA A 71 7.98 -4.82 10.02
N GLN A 72 8.56 -3.63 10.13
CA GLN A 72 8.90 -2.82 8.97
C GLN A 72 9.92 -3.50 8.06
N LYS A 73 10.91 -4.18 8.64
CA LYS A 73 11.87 -4.96 7.86
C LYS A 73 11.21 -6.09 7.10
N LYS A 74 10.25 -6.78 7.72
CA LYS A 74 9.48 -7.84 7.06
C LYS A 74 8.66 -7.30 5.89
N ILE A 75 8.02 -6.15 6.08
CA ILE A 75 7.26 -5.50 5.01
C ILE A 75 8.19 -5.10 3.86
N ASP A 76 9.36 -4.55 4.16
CA ASP A 76 10.34 -4.18 3.14
C ASP A 76 10.80 -5.40 2.33
N GLU A 77 11.03 -6.54 3.00
CA GLU A 77 11.36 -7.79 2.31
C GLU A 77 10.23 -8.25 1.39
N MET A 78 8.99 -8.15 1.84
CA MET A 78 7.82 -8.50 1.01
C MET A 78 7.77 -7.64 -0.24
N CYS A 79 8.02 -6.35 -0.10
CA CYS A 79 8.05 -5.42 -1.23
C CYS A 79 9.12 -5.84 -2.25
N LYS A 80 10.33 -6.10 -1.78
CA LYS A 80 11.45 -6.44 -2.65
C LYS A 80 11.27 -7.80 -3.34
N LYS A 81 10.63 -8.76 -2.66
CA LYS A 81 10.47 -10.11 -3.18
C LYS A 81 9.29 -10.27 -4.12
N LEU A 82 8.19 -9.54 -3.90
CA LEU A 82 6.96 -9.79 -4.63
C LEU A 82 6.15 -8.55 -4.98
N LEU A 83 5.96 -7.62 -4.04
CA LEU A 83 4.96 -6.56 -4.19
C LEU A 83 5.39 -5.48 -5.18
N VAL A 84 6.68 -5.28 -5.37
CA VAL A 84 7.22 -4.16 -6.15
C VAL A 84 8.18 -4.68 -7.21
N ASN A 85 8.02 -4.18 -8.43
CA ASN A 85 9.02 -4.38 -9.47
C ASN A 85 10.05 -3.25 -9.36
N LEU A 86 11.18 -3.53 -8.73
CA LEU A 86 12.19 -2.51 -8.41
C LEU A 86 12.81 -1.83 -9.62
N ILE A 87 12.68 -2.44 -10.81
CA ILE A 87 13.23 -1.86 -12.04
C ILE A 87 12.39 -0.67 -12.49
N ILE A 88 11.06 -0.77 -12.34
CA ILE A 88 10.14 0.23 -12.90
C ILE A 88 9.25 0.91 -11.86
N GLU A 89 9.27 0.44 -10.60
CA GLU A 89 8.37 0.95 -9.55
C GLU A 89 9.14 1.46 -8.35
N ASP A 90 8.59 2.48 -7.70
CA ASP A 90 8.98 2.96 -6.38
C ASP A 90 7.89 2.57 -5.38
N TYR A 91 8.25 2.50 -4.10
CA TYR A 91 7.28 2.19 -3.06
C TYR A 91 7.53 3.00 -1.80
N LYS A 92 6.46 3.17 -1.03
CA LYS A 92 6.51 3.86 0.26
C LYS A 92 5.78 3.01 1.29
N ILE A 93 6.42 2.76 2.42
CA ILE A 93 5.85 2.03 3.56
C ILE A 93 5.46 3.04 4.62
N SER A 94 4.23 2.94 5.12
CA SER A 94 3.76 3.79 6.21
C SER A 94 3.04 2.94 7.25
N LYS A 95 3.28 3.23 8.52
CA LYS A 95 2.53 2.60 9.60
C LYS A 95 1.19 3.33 9.74
N ILE A 96 0.11 2.56 9.84
CA ILE A 96 -1.24 3.10 9.99
C ILE A 96 -1.96 2.61 11.24
#